data_d33d1388a1a9ca388a3fcc6a2f5f7802
#
_entry.id   d33d1388a1a9ca388a3fcc6a2f5f7802
#
_cell.length_a   1.000
_cell.length_b   1.000
_cell.length_c   1.000
_cell.angle_alpha   90.00
_cell.angle_beta   90.00
_cell.angle_gamma   90.00
#
_symmetry.space_group_name_H-M   'P 1'
#
loop_
_entity.id
_entity.type
_entity.pdbx_description
1 polymer ?
#
loop_
_entity_poly.entity_id
_entity_poly.type
_entity_poly.pdbx_seq_one_letter_code
_entity_poly.pdbx_strand_id
1 'polypeptide(L)'
;EDARTALKKGIDKLADAVRMTLGPRGRAVVIEKGYGAPQVTFDGVTVAKEIELEDKYENLGAEFIKQAAEKTNDNVGDGTTTAVVLAHAMIEEGEKAIQKAGFNVIRLANELKEISEIVVKKLEEQKEEINDNKKIEEVATLSAKNPEIGKLIAEVMGKIKKDGVVTIEDSNTIGNSHEIVEGLQFDRGYISPYMMTNPERMEAVLEDPYVLVTDKKISSINELLPLLEKLVKTGKKELVIIADDVEGEALATLVVNKLRGIFSALAIKAPGFGDRKKEMLEDISIITGASFISEDLGKKFENIEISDLGHSHRVVATKDNTTIVGGKGDKNNINNRVNQIKAQIKKADSDFDKEKLQERLGKLSGGVAVIKIGAPTESAQKELKQRVEDAVSATRAAMEEGIVPGGGIALFNVYVSGFKSDLPASKVGNKELPEAVAAREIMNKILAAPL
;
A
#
# COMPACT_ATOMS: atom_id res chain seq x y z
N GLU A 1 -22.17 -19.53 -23.07
CA GLU A 1 -21.23 -19.17 -24.15
C GLU A 1 -21.20 -17.64 -24.32
N ASP A 2 -22.35 -16.98 -24.44
CA ASP A 2 -22.46 -15.53 -24.62
C ASP A 2 -21.85 -14.72 -23.48
N ALA A 3 -22.08 -15.12 -22.21
CA ALA A 3 -21.49 -14.44 -21.06
C ALA A 3 -19.96 -14.53 -21.02
N ARG A 4 -19.38 -15.68 -21.39
CA ARG A 4 -17.92 -15.84 -21.49
C ARG A 4 -17.32 -14.94 -22.58
N THR A 5 -18.00 -14.87 -23.71
CA THR A 5 -17.59 -14.00 -24.84
C THR A 5 -17.63 -12.51 -24.43
N ALA A 6 -18.67 -12.09 -23.71
CA ALA A 6 -18.78 -10.73 -23.21
C ALA A 6 -17.68 -10.40 -22.18
N LEU A 7 -17.45 -11.30 -21.20
CA LEU A 7 -16.35 -11.16 -20.23
C LEU A 7 -14.99 -10.99 -20.97
N LYS A 8 -14.73 -11.85 -21.97
CA LYS A 8 -13.48 -11.75 -22.72
C LYS A 8 -13.33 -10.43 -23.46
N LYS A 9 -14.39 -9.94 -24.10
CA LYS A 9 -14.35 -8.61 -24.75
C LYS A 9 -14.01 -7.50 -23.77
N GLY A 10 -14.52 -7.55 -22.55
CA GLY A 10 -14.17 -6.57 -21.51
C GLY A 10 -12.70 -6.65 -21.13
N ILE A 11 -12.18 -7.86 -20.95
CA ILE A 11 -10.76 -8.11 -20.68
C ILE A 11 -9.90 -7.55 -21.82
N ASP A 12 -10.23 -7.86 -23.09
CA ASP A 12 -9.51 -7.41 -24.27
C ASP A 12 -9.50 -5.87 -24.36
N LYS A 13 -10.65 -5.21 -24.19
CA LYS A 13 -10.76 -3.74 -24.25
C LYS A 13 -9.87 -3.05 -23.20
N LEU A 14 -9.88 -3.51 -21.96
CA LEU A 14 -9.02 -2.94 -20.92
C LEU A 14 -7.55 -3.22 -21.20
N ALA A 15 -7.19 -4.45 -21.53
CA ALA A 15 -5.81 -4.82 -21.81
C ALA A 15 -5.23 -4.04 -23.00
N ASP A 16 -6.00 -3.84 -24.05
CA ASP A 16 -5.56 -3.07 -25.24
C ASP A 16 -5.32 -1.59 -24.88
N ALA A 17 -6.19 -0.99 -24.10
CA ALA A 17 -6.02 0.40 -23.65
C ALA A 17 -4.77 0.55 -22.75
N VAL A 18 -4.58 -0.35 -21.79
CA VAL A 18 -3.41 -0.33 -20.88
C VAL A 18 -2.11 -0.62 -21.62
N ARG A 19 -2.13 -1.57 -22.56
CA ARG A 19 -0.96 -1.94 -23.38
C ARG A 19 -0.38 -0.76 -24.17
N MET A 20 -1.21 0.23 -24.52
CA MET A 20 -0.73 1.44 -25.21
C MET A 20 0.31 2.23 -24.43
N THR A 21 0.35 2.08 -23.10
CA THR A 21 1.31 2.76 -22.22
C THR A 21 2.62 1.99 -22.03
N LEU A 22 2.75 0.76 -22.56
CA LEU A 22 3.89 -0.12 -22.31
C LEU A 22 5.16 0.34 -23.02
N GLY A 23 6.26 0.32 -22.27
CA GLY A 23 7.62 0.42 -22.77
C GLY A 23 8.01 1.82 -23.29
N PRO A 24 9.21 1.94 -23.92
CA PRO A 24 9.78 3.23 -24.33
C PRO A 24 9.01 3.90 -25.48
N ARG A 25 8.15 3.17 -26.18
CA ARG A 25 7.24 3.69 -27.20
C ARG A 25 5.80 3.85 -26.68
N GLY A 26 5.60 3.71 -25.37
CA GLY A 26 4.31 3.91 -24.75
C GLY A 26 3.72 5.29 -25.07
N ARG A 27 2.42 5.31 -25.34
CA ARG A 27 1.68 6.54 -25.68
C ARG A 27 0.88 7.01 -24.49
N ALA A 28 0.69 8.32 -24.41
CA ALA A 28 -0.27 8.88 -23.49
C ALA A 28 -1.69 8.45 -23.85
N VAL A 29 -2.48 8.13 -22.85
CA VAL A 29 -3.91 7.92 -22.98
C VAL A 29 -4.62 9.15 -22.47
N VAL A 30 -5.61 9.63 -23.23
CA VAL A 30 -6.45 10.75 -22.83
C VAL A 30 -7.74 10.17 -22.25
N ILE A 31 -8.01 10.50 -21.00
CA ILE A 31 -9.20 10.04 -20.26
C ILE A 31 -10.17 11.22 -20.19
N GLU A 32 -11.37 11.02 -20.71
CA GLU A 32 -12.44 11.99 -20.56
C GLU A 32 -13.02 11.89 -19.15
N LYS A 33 -13.05 13.01 -18.44
CA LYS A 33 -13.69 13.11 -17.14
C LYS A 33 -15.08 13.73 -17.35
N GLY A 34 -16.10 13.19 -16.70
CA GLY A 34 -17.47 13.71 -16.78
C GLY A 34 -17.60 15.18 -16.36
N TYR A 35 -16.63 15.67 -15.58
CA TYR A 35 -16.48 17.07 -15.18
C TYR A 35 -15.01 17.47 -15.19
N GLY A 36 -14.69 18.65 -15.75
CA GLY A 36 -13.34 19.22 -15.79
C GLY A 36 -12.59 18.96 -17.09
N ALA A 37 -11.29 19.21 -17.10
CA ALA A 37 -10.45 18.97 -18.25
C ALA A 37 -10.11 17.48 -18.42
N PRO A 38 -9.93 16.98 -19.66
CA PRO A 38 -9.45 15.62 -19.89
C PRO A 38 -8.10 15.38 -19.20
N GLN A 39 -7.94 14.21 -18.63
CA GLN A 39 -6.68 13.80 -18.00
C GLN A 39 -5.81 13.06 -19.02
N VAL A 40 -4.56 13.51 -19.15
CA VAL A 40 -3.55 12.83 -19.97
C VAL A 40 -2.63 12.03 -19.05
N THR A 41 -2.50 10.73 -19.28
CA THR A 41 -1.63 9.88 -18.46
C THR A 41 -0.84 8.89 -19.30
N PHE A 42 0.35 8.52 -18.81
CA PHE A 42 1.19 7.44 -19.33
C PHE A 42 1.17 6.23 -18.37
N ASP A 43 0.46 6.34 -17.25
CA ASP A 43 0.42 5.31 -16.24
C ASP A 43 -0.71 4.30 -16.52
N GLY A 44 -0.30 3.02 -16.61
CA GLY A 44 -1.22 1.93 -16.94
C GLY A 44 -2.26 1.65 -15.85
N VAL A 45 -1.94 1.82 -14.57
CA VAL A 45 -2.91 1.61 -13.50
C VAL A 45 -3.97 2.71 -13.48
N THR A 46 -3.59 3.95 -13.72
CA THR A 46 -4.53 5.07 -13.87
C THR A 46 -5.49 4.82 -15.03
N VAL A 47 -4.97 4.37 -16.19
CA VAL A 47 -5.82 3.98 -17.33
C VAL A 47 -6.77 2.86 -16.93
N ALA A 48 -6.28 1.81 -16.27
CA ALA A 48 -7.10 0.67 -15.87
C ALA A 48 -8.24 1.07 -14.91
N LYS A 49 -7.96 1.93 -13.94
CA LYS A 49 -8.94 2.39 -12.93
C LYS A 49 -10.11 3.18 -13.54
N GLU A 50 -9.85 3.96 -14.57
CA GLU A 50 -10.84 4.85 -15.19
C GLU A 50 -11.68 4.16 -16.28
N ILE A 51 -11.36 2.93 -16.67
CA ILE A 51 -12.16 2.22 -17.67
C ILE A 51 -13.42 1.65 -17.04
N GLU A 52 -14.56 2.14 -17.52
CA GLU A 52 -15.91 1.61 -17.28
C GLU A 52 -16.58 1.32 -18.61
N LEU A 53 -17.21 0.14 -18.72
CA LEU A 53 -17.87 -0.30 -19.94
C LEU A 53 -19.38 -0.34 -19.73
N GLU A 54 -20.15 0.05 -20.75
CA GLU A 54 -21.61 0.12 -20.70
C GLU A 54 -22.28 -1.25 -20.49
N ASP A 55 -21.74 -2.30 -21.13
CA ASP A 55 -22.23 -3.66 -20.95
C ASP A 55 -21.74 -4.24 -19.63
N LYS A 56 -22.67 -4.72 -18.80
CA LYS A 56 -22.38 -5.26 -17.47
C LYS A 56 -21.42 -6.45 -17.46
N TYR A 57 -21.52 -7.34 -18.46
CA TYR A 57 -20.66 -8.51 -18.54
C TYR A 57 -19.28 -8.13 -19.07
N GLU A 58 -19.20 -7.24 -20.04
CA GLU A 58 -17.93 -6.69 -20.50
C GLU A 58 -17.24 -5.93 -19.35
N ASN A 59 -17.99 -5.10 -18.60
CA ASN A 59 -17.44 -4.38 -17.45
C ASN A 59 -16.92 -5.33 -16.36
N LEU A 60 -17.64 -6.40 -16.08
CA LEU A 60 -17.18 -7.43 -15.13
C LEU A 60 -15.86 -8.07 -15.59
N GLY A 61 -15.70 -8.32 -16.90
CA GLY A 61 -14.46 -8.80 -17.50
C GLY A 61 -13.31 -7.81 -17.31
N ALA A 62 -13.56 -6.52 -17.55
CA ALA A 62 -12.58 -5.46 -17.32
C ALA A 62 -12.18 -5.40 -15.83
N GLU A 63 -13.12 -5.47 -14.90
CA GLU A 63 -12.85 -5.47 -13.46
C GLU A 63 -11.96 -6.63 -13.01
N PHE A 64 -12.09 -7.82 -13.61
CA PHE A 64 -11.20 -8.93 -13.27
C PHE A 64 -9.74 -8.65 -13.60
N ILE A 65 -9.45 -8.09 -14.79
CA ILE A 65 -8.07 -7.84 -15.17
C ILE A 65 -7.52 -6.54 -14.55
N LYS A 66 -8.37 -5.59 -14.21
CA LYS A 66 -8.03 -4.38 -13.44
C LYS A 66 -7.36 -4.74 -12.11
N GLN A 67 -7.84 -5.77 -11.41
CA GLN A 67 -7.26 -6.24 -10.16
C GLN A 67 -5.78 -6.60 -10.26
N ALA A 68 -5.31 -7.07 -11.43
CA ALA A 68 -3.90 -7.36 -11.62
C ALA A 68 -3.04 -6.09 -11.58
N ALA A 69 -3.52 -4.99 -12.19
CA ALA A 69 -2.85 -3.70 -12.12
C ALA A 69 -2.87 -3.11 -10.70
N GLU A 70 -4.03 -3.08 -10.06
CA GLU A 70 -4.22 -2.50 -8.73
C GLU A 70 -3.37 -3.22 -7.69
N LYS A 71 -3.44 -4.55 -7.62
CA LYS A 71 -2.66 -5.32 -6.66
C LYS A 71 -1.15 -5.17 -6.85
N THR A 72 -0.68 -5.06 -8.10
CA THR A 72 0.73 -4.80 -8.38
C THR A 72 1.13 -3.39 -7.95
N ASN A 73 0.27 -2.40 -8.21
CA ASN A 73 0.50 -1.03 -7.79
C ASN A 73 0.59 -0.89 -6.27
N ASP A 74 -0.37 -1.48 -5.55
CA ASP A 74 -0.46 -1.39 -4.09
C ASP A 74 0.73 -2.06 -3.39
N ASN A 75 1.27 -3.13 -3.99
CA ASN A 75 2.39 -3.85 -3.41
C ASN A 75 3.76 -3.28 -3.80
N VAL A 76 3.92 -2.80 -5.03
CA VAL A 76 5.24 -2.46 -5.60
C VAL A 76 5.30 -1.05 -6.20
N GLY A 77 4.21 -0.54 -6.79
CA GLY A 77 4.21 0.74 -7.51
C GLY A 77 4.92 0.71 -8.87
N ASP A 78 5.34 -0.46 -9.36
CA ASP A 78 5.97 -0.66 -10.67
C ASP A 78 5.49 -1.96 -11.33
N GLY A 79 5.61 -2.06 -12.65
CA GLY A 79 5.24 -3.25 -13.41
C GLY A 79 3.74 -3.46 -13.62
N THR A 80 2.90 -2.50 -13.32
CA THR A 80 1.43 -2.56 -13.42
C THR A 80 0.94 -2.90 -14.83
N THR A 81 1.48 -2.22 -15.85
CA THR A 81 1.18 -2.49 -17.25
C THR A 81 1.63 -3.89 -17.68
N THR A 82 2.81 -4.32 -17.22
CA THR A 82 3.34 -5.67 -17.49
C THR A 82 2.43 -6.73 -16.88
N ALA A 83 1.93 -6.54 -15.65
CA ALA A 83 1.01 -7.46 -14.99
C ALA A 83 -0.29 -7.65 -15.80
N VAL A 84 -0.87 -6.56 -16.32
CA VAL A 84 -2.07 -6.63 -17.19
C VAL A 84 -1.77 -7.38 -18.48
N VAL A 85 -0.63 -7.11 -19.13
CA VAL A 85 -0.24 -7.80 -20.38
C VAL A 85 -0.04 -9.29 -20.15
N LEU A 86 0.61 -9.70 -19.07
CA LEU A 86 0.80 -11.10 -18.71
C LEU A 86 -0.54 -11.79 -18.38
N ALA A 87 -1.41 -11.15 -17.60
CA ALA A 87 -2.72 -11.68 -17.26
C ALA A 87 -3.60 -11.85 -18.51
N HIS A 88 -3.61 -10.86 -19.39
CA HIS A 88 -4.32 -10.94 -20.69
C HIS A 88 -3.80 -12.10 -21.56
N ALA A 89 -2.48 -12.20 -21.74
CA ALA A 89 -1.89 -13.28 -22.51
C ALA A 89 -2.20 -14.67 -21.92
N MET A 90 -2.23 -14.79 -20.60
CA MET A 90 -2.58 -16.03 -19.90
C MET A 90 -4.03 -16.45 -20.18
N ILE A 91 -4.96 -15.50 -20.11
CA ILE A 91 -6.37 -15.75 -20.38
C ILE A 91 -6.57 -16.12 -21.85
N GLU A 92 -5.97 -15.36 -22.77
CA GLU A 92 -6.11 -15.57 -24.22
C GLU A 92 -5.56 -16.94 -24.65
N GLU A 93 -4.34 -17.30 -24.27
CA GLU A 93 -3.73 -18.57 -24.64
C GLU A 93 -4.37 -19.75 -23.89
N GLY A 94 -4.79 -19.57 -22.65
CA GLY A 94 -5.53 -20.56 -21.89
C GLY A 94 -6.89 -20.87 -22.52
N GLU A 95 -7.64 -19.87 -22.96
CA GLU A 95 -8.90 -20.06 -23.66
C GLU A 95 -8.71 -20.80 -25.00
N LYS A 96 -7.72 -20.39 -25.80
CA LYS A 96 -7.38 -21.07 -27.06
C LYS A 96 -7.07 -22.56 -26.84
N ALA A 97 -6.35 -22.91 -25.79
CA ALA A 97 -6.02 -24.29 -25.45
C ALA A 97 -7.26 -25.11 -25.05
N ILE A 98 -8.13 -24.55 -24.24
CA ILE A 98 -9.37 -25.19 -23.81
C ILE A 98 -10.31 -25.44 -25.01
N GLN A 99 -10.50 -24.45 -25.88
CA GLN A 99 -11.39 -24.56 -27.02
C GLN A 99 -10.89 -25.56 -28.07
N LYS A 100 -9.58 -25.59 -28.35
CA LYS A 100 -9.01 -26.45 -29.39
C LYS A 100 -8.85 -27.90 -28.97
N ALA A 101 -8.42 -28.16 -27.73
CA ALA A 101 -8.01 -29.48 -27.28
C ALA A 101 -8.93 -30.10 -26.23
N GLY A 102 -9.93 -29.36 -25.73
CA GLY A 102 -10.86 -29.85 -24.73
C GLY A 102 -10.20 -30.21 -23.38
N PHE A 103 -9.10 -29.53 -23.03
CA PHE A 103 -8.37 -29.78 -21.79
C PHE A 103 -9.24 -29.54 -20.56
N ASN A 104 -8.95 -30.27 -19.48
CA ASN A 104 -9.58 -30.03 -18.20
C ASN A 104 -9.09 -28.70 -17.62
N VAL A 105 -10.01 -27.74 -17.47
CA VAL A 105 -9.72 -26.36 -17.02
C VAL A 105 -9.01 -26.34 -15.67
N ILE A 106 -9.45 -27.16 -14.71
CA ILE A 106 -8.87 -27.21 -13.36
C ILE A 106 -7.43 -27.72 -13.40
N ARG A 107 -7.19 -28.79 -14.18
CA ARG A 107 -5.83 -29.33 -14.33
C ARG A 107 -4.90 -28.33 -15.01
N LEU A 108 -5.34 -27.72 -16.10
CA LEU A 108 -4.56 -26.71 -16.82
C LEU A 108 -4.23 -25.52 -15.91
N ALA A 109 -5.20 -25.06 -15.10
CA ALA A 109 -4.96 -23.96 -14.14
C ALA A 109 -3.95 -24.35 -13.06
N ASN A 110 -4.00 -25.56 -12.52
CA ASN A 110 -3.03 -26.05 -11.54
C ASN A 110 -1.62 -26.15 -12.14
N GLU A 111 -1.48 -26.69 -13.34
CA GLU A 111 -0.19 -26.77 -14.05
C GLU A 111 0.39 -25.37 -14.31
N LEU A 112 -0.45 -24.42 -14.76
CA LEU A 112 -0.01 -23.01 -14.93
C LEU A 112 0.46 -22.39 -13.62
N LYS A 113 -0.22 -22.68 -12.50
CA LYS A 113 0.18 -22.20 -11.18
C LYS A 113 1.53 -22.77 -10.76
N GLU A 114 1.74 -24.07 -10.90
CA GLU A 114 3.03 -24.71 -10.58
C GLU A 114 4.17 -24.14 -11.43
N ILE A 115 3.95 -23.93 -12.74
CA ILE A 115 4.93 -23.32 -13.62
C ILE A 115 5.22 -21.87 -13.22
N SER A 116 4.20 -21.11 -12.81
CA SER A 116 4.39 -19.72 -12.36
C SER A 116 5.29 -19.62 -11.13
N GLU A 117 5.20 -20.56 -10.18
CA GLU A 117 6.09 -20.63 -9.02
C GLU A 117 7.56 -20.88 -9.43
N ILE A 118 7.77 -21.69 -10.47
CA ILE A 118 9.12 -21.90 -11.02
C ILE A 118 9.64 -20.64 -11.72
N VAL A 119 8.79 -19.94 -12.48
CA VAL A 119 9.16 -18.67 -13.11
C VAL A 119 9.58 -17.65 -12.04
N VAL A 120 8.83 -17.54 -10.93
CA VAL A 120 9.19 -16.65 -9.81
C VAL A 120 10.58 -17.01 -9.26
N LYS A 121 10.88 -18.27 -9.00
CA LYS A 121 12.21 -18.69 -8.54
C LYS A 121 13.32 -18.31 -9.54
N LYS A 122 13.05 -18.47 -10.84
CA LYS A 122 14.00 -18.07 -11.89
C LYS A 122 14.21 -16.55 -11.98
N LEU A 123 13.20 -15.76 -11.64
CA LEU A 123 13.32 -14.31 -11.50
C LEU A 123 14.13 -13.95 -10.24
N GLU A 124 13.91 -14.65 -9.13
CA GLU A 124 14.71 -14.49 -7.90
C GLU A 124 16.21 -14.79 -8.13
N GLU A 125 16.55 -15.78 -8.98
CA GLU A 125 17.94 -16.07 -9.37
C GLU A 125 18.60 -14.93 -10.17
N GLN A 126 17.84 -14.08 -10.82
CA GLN A 126 18.30 -12.93 -11.61
C GLN A 126 18.37 -11.64 -10.79
N LYS A 127 17.84 -11.64 -9.56
CA LYS A 127 17.76 -10.43 -8.77
C LYS A 127 19.13 -9.90 -8.36
N GLU A 128 19.26 -8.60 -8.39
CA GLU A 128 20.39 -7.85 -7.87
C GLU A 128 19.96 -7.04 -6.64
N GLU A 129 20.62 -7.25 -5.50
CA GLU A 129 20.32 -6.50 -4.28
C GLU A 129 20.83 -5.06 -4.38
N ILE A 130 20.05 -4.12 -3.83
CA ILE A 130 20.41 -2.71 -3.79
C ILE A 130 20.96 -2.37 -2.41
N ASN A 131 22.28 -2.09 -2.36
CA ASN A 131 22.97 -1.80 -1.12
C ASN A 131 23.63 -0.41 -1.08
N ASP A 132 23.58 0.35 -2.17
CA ASP A 132 24.19 1.69 -2.25
C ASP A 132 23.19 2.78 -2.66
N ASN A 133 23.44 4.01 -2.19
CA ASN A 133 22.58 5.16 -2.47
C ASN A 133 22.53 5.53 -3.95
N LYS A 134 23.54 5.19 -4.74
CA LYS A 134 23.55 5.49 -6.17
C LYS A 134 22.56 4.65 -6.92
N LYS A 135 22.48 3.35 -6.60
CA LYS A 135 21.46 2.46 -7.18
C LYS A 135 20.05 2.84 -6.73
N ILE A 136 19.89 3.26 -5.46
CA ILE A 136 18.62 3.80 -4.98
C ILE A 136 18.19 5.01 -5.81
N GLU A 137 19.13 5.95 -6.08
CA GLU A 137 18.88 7.13 -6.90
C GLU A 137 18.54 6.75 -8.35
N GLU A 138 19.23 5.76 -8.94
CA GLU A 138 18.96 5.25 -10.29
C GLU A 138 17.53 4.67 -10.39
N VAL A 139 17.10 3.84 -9.44
CA VAL A 139 15.74 3.28 -9.40
C VAL A 139 14.70 4.37 -9.22
N ALA A 140 14.89 5.26 -8.25
CA ALA A 140 13.98 6.37 -7.99
C ALA A 140 13.88 7.33 -9.20
N THR A 141 15.00 7.60 -9.86
CA THR A 141 15.05 8.45 -11.06
C THR A 141 14.29 7.80 -12.22
N LEU A 142 14.47 6.48 -12.41
CA LEU A 142 13.80 5.75 -13.47
C LEU A 142 12.28 5.75 -13.26
N SER A 143 11.82 5.46 -12.05
CA SER A 143 10.40 5.42 -11.72
C SER A 143 9.76 6.82 -11.76
N ALA A 144 10.40 7.83 -11.15
CA ALA A 144 9.92 9.21 -11.16
C ALA A 144 10.05 9.89 -12.53
N LYS A 145 10.84 9.34 -13.46
CA LYS A 145 11.22 9.97 -14.75
C LYS A 145 11.78 11.39 -14.57
N ASN A 146 12.42 11.65 -13.43
CA ASN A 146 12.97 12.95 -13.05
C ASN A 146 14.18 12.78 -12.11
N PRO A 147 15.39 13.21 -12.52
CA PRO A 147 16.60 13.05 -11.72
C PRO A 147 16.58 13.82 -10.38
N GLU A 148 15.95 15.00 -10.33
CA GLU A 148 15.86 15.79 -9.10
C GLU A 148 15.00 15.07 -8.05
N ILE A 149 13.88 14.48 -8.47
CA ILE A 149 13.03 13.69 -7.61
C ILE A 149 13.75 12.39 -7.20
N GLY A 150 14.44 11.74 -8.12
CA GLY A 150 15.22 10.53 -7.82
C GLY A 150 16.25 10.78 -6.74
N LYS A 151 17.00 11.88 -6.85
CA LYS A 151 17.97 12.29 -5.84
C LYS A 151 17.31 12.60 -4.49
N LEU A 152 16.18 13.31 -4.49
CA LEU A 152 15.42 13.62 -3.28
C LEU A 152 14.97 12.36 -2.56
N ILE A 153 14.41 11.38 -3.30
CA ILE A 153 13.98 10.09 -2.75
C ILE A 153 15.17 9.31 -2.19
N ALA A 154 16.28 9.25 -2.90
CA ALA A 154 17.49 8.55 -2.43
C ALA A 154 18.05 9.18 -1.14
N GLU A 155 18.08 10.50 -1.03
CA GLU A 155 18.48 11.20 0.19
C GLU A 155 17.54 10.86 1.37
N VAL A 156 16.25 10.84 1.13
CA VAL A 156 15.24 10.48 2.13
C VAL A 156 15.41 9.02 2.57
N MET A 157 15.44 8.08 1.63
CA MET A 157 15.59 6.65 1.92
C MET A 157 16.90 6.33 2.66
N GLY A 158 17.99 7.01 2.30
CA GLY A 158 19.28 6.87 3.00
C GLY A 158 19.25 7.33 4.46
N LYS A 159 18.39 8.30 4.79
CA LYS A 159 18.26 8.84 6.17
C LYS A 159 17.35 7.99 7.05
N ILE A 160 16.20 7.52 6.52
CA ILE A 160 15.19 6.78 7.30
C ILE A 160 15.46 5.29 7.41
N LYS A 161 16.41 4.75 6.61
CA LYS A 161 16.71 3.31 6.52
C LYS A 161 15.51 2.48 6.02
N LYS A 162 15.63 1.14 6.08
CA LYS A 162 14.60 0.22 5.57
C LYS A 162 13.26 0.29 6.30
N ASP A 163 13.28 0.56 7.61
CA ASP A 163 12.08 0.55 8.47
C ASP A 163 11.37 1.92 8.57
N GLY A 164 11.91 2.95 7.92
CA GLY A 164 11.37 4.29 7.97
C GLY A 164 10.15 4.46 7.05
N VAL A 165 9.27 5.37 7.43
CA VAL A 165 8.05 5.70 6.68
C VAL A 165 8.27 6.97 5.86
N VAL A 166 7.79 6.97 4.61
CA VAL A 166 7.74 8.16 3.76
C VAL A 166 6.28 8.53 3.52
N THR A 167 5.94 9.78 3.79
CA THR A 167 4.65 10.38 3.42
C THR A 167 4.87 11.50 2.42
N ILE A 168 3.89 11.74 1.57
CA ILE A 168 3.96 12.80 0.56
C ILE A 168 2.84 13.79 0.82
N GLU A 169 3.22 15.06 0.93
CA GLU A 169 2.31 16.16 1.23
C GLU A 169 2.34 17.22 0.12
N ASP A 170 1.24 17.94 0.01
CA ASP A 170 1.15 19.07 -0.90
C ASP A 170 1.89 20.28 -0.28
N SER A 171 2.70 20.97 -1.09
CA SER A 171 3.37 22.20 -0.71
C SER A 171 2.65 23.41 -1.28
N ASN A 172 2.56 24.47 -0.48
CA ASN A 172 2.03 25.77 -0.94
C ASN A 172 3.09 26.59 -1.69
N THR A 173 4.34 26.08 -1.79
CA THR A 173 5.44 26.74 -2.50
C THR A 173 5.87 25.92 -3.71
N ILE A 174 6.32 26.59 -4.77
CA ILE A 174 6.87 25.90 -5.94
C ILE A 174 8.20 25.24 -5.56
N GLY A 175 8.36 23.97 -5.95
CA GLY A 175 9.54 23.17 -5.69
C GLY A 175 9.28 22.04 -4.69
N ASN A 176 10.23 21.11 -4.64
CA ASN A 176 10.13 19.91 -3.80
C ASN A 176 11.13 20.03 -2.64
N SER A 177 10.69 19.59 -1.47
CA SER A 177 11.53 19.55 -0.28
C SER A 177 11.21 18.33 0.57
N HIS A 178 12.06 18.01 1.53
CA HIS A 178 11.78 16.97 2.50
C HIS A 178 12.17 17.39 3.91
N GLU A 179 11.49 16.80 4.88
CA GLU A 179 11.85 16.90 6.29
C GLU A 179 11.66 15.55 6.98
N ILE A 180 12.34 15.32 8.09
CA ILE A 180 12.17 14.14 8.93
C ILE A 180 11.59 14.60 10.24
N VAL A 181 10.46 14.01 10.61
CA VAL A 181 9.70 14.34 11.82
C VAL A 181 9.51 13.11 12.70
N GLU A 182 9.27 13.33 13.97
CA GLU A 182 8.89 12.28 14.89
C GLU A 182 7.54 11.68 14.45
N GLY A 183 7.43 10.36 14.46
CA GLY A 183 6.21 9.68 14.04
C GLY A 183 6.41 8.18 13.89
N LEU A 184 5.32 7.48 13.62
CA LEU A 184 5.35 6.05 13.37
C LEU A 184 4.18 5.60 12.47
N GLN A 185 4.35 4.43 11.85
CA GLN A 185 3.27 3.74 11.16
C GLN A 185 2.98 2.39 11.83
N PHE A 186 1.72 2.00 11.87
CA PHE A 186 1.30 0.69 12.36
C PHE A 186 0.16 0.09 11.51
N ASP A 187 0.08 -1.24 11.55
CA ASP A 187 -0.79 -2.06 10.69
C ASP A 187 -2.20 -2.15 11.28
N ARG A 188 -2.91 -1.05 11.28
CA ARG A 188 -4.35 -0.94 11.55
C ARG A 188 -4.84 0.37 10.95
N GLY A 189 -5.96 0.32 10.25
CA GLY A 189 -6.57 1.49 9.63
C GLY A 189 -7.86 1.93 10.31
N TYR A 190 -8.62 2.74 9.61
CA TYR A 190 -9.91 3.24 10.11
C TYR A 190 -10.91 2.10 10.32
N ILE A 191 -11.71 2.19 11.38
CA ILE A 191 -12.72 1.18 11.71
C ILE A 191 -13.90 1.22 10.74
N SER A 192 -14.23 2.38 10.18
CA SER A 192 -15.36 2.55 9.27
C SER A 192 -14.98 3.33 8.02
N PRO A 193 -15.37 2.86 6.82
CA PRO A 193 -15.16 3.61 5.57
C PRO A 193 -15.79 5.00 5.56
N TYR A 194 -16.84 5.23 6.35
CA TYR A 194 -17.46 6.56 6.48
C TYR A 194 -16.55 7.59 7.19
N MET A 195 -15.42 7.16 7.72
CA MET A 195 -14.40 8.03 8.31
C MET A 195 -13.39 8.55 7.28
N MET A 196 -13.42 8.09 6.04
CA MET A 196 -12.58 8.62 4.97
C MET A 196 -12.85 10.10 4.72
N THR A 197 -11.78 10.86 4.47
CA THR A 197 -11.83 12.27 4.05
C THR A 197 -11.54 12.41 2.56
N ASN A 198 -10.83 11.43 1.98
CA ASN A 198 -10.54 11.33 0.57
C ASN A 198 -11.00 9.96 0.03
N PRO A 199 -12.20 9.86 -0.56
CA PRO A 199 -12.71 8.61 -1.10
C PRO A 199 -11.91 8.08 -2.31
N GLU A 200 -11.33 8.96 -3.13
CA GLU A 200 -10.55 8.56 -4.32
C GLU A 200 -9.30 7.77 -3.93
N ARG A 201 -8.72 8.10 -2.77
CA ARG A 201 -7.52 7.43 -2.22
C ARG A 201 -7.85 6.45 -1.11
N MET A 202 -9.12 6.31 -0.74
CA MET A 202 -9.57 5.49 0.38
C MET A 202 -8.83 5.83 1.70
N GLU A 203 -8.58 7.12 1.93
CA GLU A 203 -7.82 7.63 3.07
C GLU A 203 -8.66 8.52 3.99
N ALA A 204 -8.38 8.44 5.28
CA ALA A 204 -8.82 9.39 6.28
C ALA A 204 -7.62 10.21 6.74
N VAL A 205 -7.65 11.52 6.51
CA VAL A 205 -6.60 12.46 6.86
C VAL A 205 -7.14 13.48 7.85
N LEU A 206 -6.47 13.65 8.99
CA LEU A 206 -6.74 14.68 9.97
C LEU A 206 -5.48 15.52 10.20
N GLU A 207 -5.65 16.84 10.15
CA GLU A 207 -4.58 17.82 10.40
C GLU A 207 -4.66 18.32 11.84
N ASP A 208 -3.52 18.43 12.51
CA ASP A 208 -3.37 18.86 13.91
C ASP A 208 -4.38 18.24 14.88
N PRO A 209 -4.67 16.91 14.81
CA PRO A 209 -5.66 16.28 15.67
C PRO A 209 -5.16 16.09 17.08
N TYR A 210 -6.10 16.06 18.01
CA TYR A 210 -5.90 15.41 19.31
C TYR A 210 -5.87 13.89 19.14
N VAL A 211 -5.10 13.20 19.98
CA VAL A 211 -4.96 11.74 19.94
C VAL A 211 -5.31 11.14 21.29
N LEU A 212 -6.36 10.35 21.32
CA LEU A 212 -6.75 9.53 22.47
C LEU A 212 -6.20 8.11 22.28
N VAL A 213 -5.49 7.59 23.28
CA VAL A 213 -4.92 6.24 23.24
C VAL A 213 -5.43 5.42 24.43
N THR A 214 -6.10 4.31 24.17
CA THR A 214 -6.67 3.44 25.19
C THR A 214 -6.68 1.97 24.78
N ASP A 215 -6.58 1.06 25.74
CA ASP A 215 -6.81 -0.38 25.54
C ASP A 215 -8.27 -0.78 25.75
N LYS A 216 -9.15 0.17 26.03
CA LYS A 216 -10.57 -0.06 26.24
C LYS A 216 -11.31 -0.22 24.93
N LYS A 217 -12.33 -1.09 24.93
CA LYS A 217 -13.35 -1.16 23.88
C LYS A 217 -14.44 -0.14 24.18
N ILE A 218 -14.78 0.70 23.21
CA ILE A 218 -15.75 1.79 23.34
C ILE A 218 -17.02 1.42 22.57
N SER A 219 -18.10 1.17 23.29
CA SER A 219 -19.38 0.77 22.68
C SER A 219 -20.49 1.82 22.88
N SER A 220 -20.44 2.57 23.99
CA SER A 220 -21.41 3.64 24.28
C SER A 220 -20.83 5.03 24.08
N ILE A 221 -21.59 5.91 23.45
CA ILE A 221 -21.17 7.30 23.26
C ILE A 221 -21.07 8.06 24.59
N ASN A 222 -21.84 7.66 25.61
CA ASN A 222 -21.81 8.29 26.92
C ASN A 222 -20.42 8.24 27.56
N GLU A 223 -19.59 7.27 27.19
CA GLU A 223 -18.22 7.18 27.68
C GLU A 223 -17.33 8.29 27.10
N LEU A 224 -17.57 8.69 25.86
CA LEU A 224 -16.81 9.75 25.18
C LEU A 224 -17.42 11.14 25.36
N LEU A 225 -18.70 11.23 25.68
CA LEU A 225 -19.44 12.49 25.69
C LEU A 225 -18.78 13.59 26.51
N PRO A 226 -18.32 13.33 27.78
CA PRO A 226 -17.64 14.35 28.57
C PRO A 226 -16.39 14.91 27.93
N LEU A 227 -15.60 14.05 27.24
CA LEU A 227 -14.40 14.44 26.53
C LEU A 227 -14.75 15.26 25.28
N LEU A 228 -15.74 14.81 24.50
CA LEU A 228 -16.18 15.51 23.28
C LEU A 228 -16.71 16.90 23.59
N GLU A 229 -17.48 17.06 24.67
CA GLU A 229 -17.97 18.37 25.13
C GLU A 229 -16.83 19.32 25.50
N LYS A 230 -15.79 18.80 26.18
CA LYS A 230 -14.60 19.58 26.52
C LYS A 230 -13.86 20.02 25.25
N LEU A 231 -13.67 19.11 24.27
CA LEU A 231 -13.01 19.42 23.01
C LEU A 231 -13.76 20.48 22.19
N VAL A 232 -15.06 20.35 22.05
CA VAL A 232 -15.88 21.33 21.32
C VAL A 232 -15.75 22.74 21.95
N LYS A 233 -15.65 22.85 23.26
CA LYS A 233 -15.44 24.14 23.95
C LYS A 233 -14.08 24.78 23.61
N THR A 234 -13.08 24.01 23.21
CA THR A 234 -11.77 24.55 22.77
C THR A 234 -11.78 25.06 21.33
N GLY A 235 -12.87 24.80 20.58
CA GLY A 235 -12.96 25.12 19.14
C GLY A 235 -12.26 24.12 18.22
N LYS A 236 -11.61 23.08 18.78
CA LYS A 236 -11.00 21.99 18.02
C LYS A 236 -12.04 20.91 17.71
N LYS A 237 -11.98 20.37 16.49
CA LYS A 237 -12.96 19.38 16.01
C LYS A 237 -12.34 18.05 15.64
N GLU A 238 -11.02 17.99 15.52
CA GLU A 238 -10.25 16.86 15.02
C GLU A 238 -9.79 15.98 16.18
N LEU A 239 -10.28 14.72 16.22
CA LEU A 239 -9.88 13.73 17.23
C LEU A 239 -9.58 12.39 16.58
N VAL A 240 -8.40 11.84 16.85
CA VAL A 240 -8.05 10.44 16.57
C VAL A 240 -8.27 9.63 17.83
N ILE A 241 -8.99 8.54 17.73
CA ILE A 241 -9.26 7.60 18.81
C ILE A 241 -8.58 6.27 18.44
N ILE A 242 -7.53 5.91 19.17
CA ILE A 242 -6.87 4.62 19.04
C ILE A 242 -7.28 3.78 20.24
N ALA A 243 -8.15 2.80 20.01
CA ALA A 243 -8.79 2.00 21.05
C ALA A 243 -8.75 0.51 20.71
N ASP A 244 -9.00 -0.37 21.67
CA ASP A 244 -9.12 -1.81 21.37
C ASP A 244 -10.16 -2.08 20.28
N ASP A 245 -11.31 -1.44 20.40
CA ASP A 245 -12.34 -1.34 19.36
C ASP A 245 -13.25 -0.15 19.61
N VAL A 246 -13.91 0.36 18.54
CA VAL A 246 -14.99 1.34 18.67
C VAL A 246 -16.17 0.81 17.85
N GLU A 247 -17.27 0.51 18.53
CA GLU A 247 -18.41 -0.16 17.89
C GLU A 247 -19.77 0.40 18.35
N GLY A 248 -20.85 -0.17 17.81
CA GLY A 248 -22.20 0.07 18.24
C GLY A 248 -22.62 1.54 18.16
N GLU A 249 -23.23 2.04 19.25
CA GLU A 249 -23.75 3.42 19.35
C GLU A 249 -22.63 4.46 19.25
N ALA A 250 -21.47 4.19 19.85
CA ALA A 250 -20.33 5.10 19.83
C ALA A 250 -19.86 5.34 18.38
N LEU A 251 -19.63 4.28 17.62
CA LEU A 251 -19.19 4.38 16.23
C LEU A 251 -20.22 5.10 15.36
N ALA A 252 -21.51 4.73 15.48
CA ALA A 252 -22.59 5.33 14.72
C ALA A 252 -22.69 6.85 14.98
N THR A 253 -22.58 7.25 16.23
CA THR A 253 -22.65 8.67 16.63
C THR A 253 -21.46 9.46 16.10
N LEU A 254 -20.23 8.92 16.18
CA LEU A 254 -19.04 9.57 15.65
C LEU A 254 -19.15 9.78 14.13
N VAL A 255 -19.61 8.76 13.39
CA VAL A 255 -19.84 8.83 11.94
C VAL A 255 -20.90 9.90 11.59
N VAL A 256 -22.03 9.91 12.29
CA VAL A 256 -23.10 10.90 12.03
C VAL A 256 -22.61 12.33 12.29
N ASN A 257 -21.87 12.56 13.36
CA ASN A 257 -21.32 13.90 13.68
C ASN A 257 -20.30 14.35 12.63
N LYS A 258 -19.47 13.44 12.13
CA LYS A 258 -18.54 13.72 11.03
C LYS A 258 -19.29 14.10 9.76
N LEU A 259 -20.30 13.32 9.35
CA LEU A 259 -21.11 13.60 8.16
C LEU A 259 -21.85 14.94 8.26
N ARG A 260 -22.23 15.37 9.46
CA ARG A 260 -22.83 16.68 9.72
C ARG A 260 -21.82 17.83 9.83
N GLY A 261 -20.51 17.54 9.77
CA GLY A 261 -19.46 18.55 9.92
C GLY A 261 -19.35 19.17 11.32
N ILE A 262 -19.96 18.55 12.33
CA ILE A 262 -19.95 19.04 13.72
C ILE A 262 -18.61 18.71 14.37
N PHE A 263 -18.14 17.46 14.16
CA PHE A 263 -16.94 16.93 14.77
C PHE A 263 -16.27 15.90 13.83
N SER A 264 -14.97 16.00 13.68
CA SER A 264 -14.20 15.11 12.80
C SER A 264 -13.44 14.07 13.64
N ALA A 265 -14.08 12.92 13.86
CA ALA A 265 -13.45 11.81 14.57
C ALA A 265 -12.94 10.75 13.60
N LEU A 266 -11.76 10.22 13.89
CA LEU A 266 -11.16 9.06 13.24
C LEU A 266 -10.90 7.98 14.27
N ALA A 267 -11.66 6.90 14.22
CA ALA A 267 -11.49 5.75 15.09
C ALA A 267 -10.64 4.68 14.41
N ILE A 268 -9.61 4.22 15.13
CA ILE A 268 -8.61 3.27 14.65
C ILE A 268 -8.50 2.16 15.70
N LYS A 269 -8.43 0.92 15.22
CA LYS A 269 -8.24 -0.24 16.09
C LYS A 269 -6.80 -0.31 16.58
N ALA A 270 -6.60 -0.61 17.85
CA ALA A 270 -5.28 -0.78 18.44
C ALA A 270 -4.46 -1.85 17.71
N PRO A 271 -3.17 -1.58 17.41
CA PRO A 271 -2.31 -2.56 16.77
C PRO A 271 -1.87 -3.66 17.74
N GLY A 272 -1.57 -4.85 17.20
CA GLY A 272 -1.10 -5.99 17.99
C GLY A 272 -2.21 -6.73 18.73
N PHE A 273 -1.79 -7.73 19.54
CA PHE A 273 -2.65 -8.59 20.36
C PHE A 273 -2.00 -8.86 21.71
N GLY A 274 -2.80 -9.08 22.76
CA GLY A 274 -2.33 -9.38 24.10
C GLY A 274 -1.40 -8.30 24.67
N ASP A 275 -0.30 -8.70 25.31
CA ASP A 275 0.65 -7.77 25.94
C ASP A 275 1.34 -6.85 24.93
N ARG A 276 1.59 -7.34 23.71
CA ARG A 276 2.16 -6.53 22.61
C ARG A 276 1.27 -5.35 22.23
N LYS A 277 -0.06 -5.51 22.32
CA LYS A 277 -1.01 -4.40 22.08
C LYS A 277 -0.77 -3.27 23.09
N LYS A 278 -0.64 -3.58 24.37
CA LYS A 278 -0.36 -2.58 25.41
C LYS A 278 0.97 -1.86 25.15
N GLU A 279 2.01 -2.61 24.83
CA GLU A 279 3.32 -2.05 24.51
C GLU A 279 3.30 -1.11 23.28
N MET A 280 2.55 -1.46 22.23
CA MET A 280 2.40 -0.60 21.05
C MET A 280 1.57 0.65 21.34
N LEU A 281 0.50 0.54 22.17
CA LEU A 281 -0.27 1.69 22.61
C LEU A 281 0.57 2.64 23.48
N GLU A 282 1.44 2.11 24.35
CA GLU A 282 2.41 2.93 25.09
C GLU A 282 3.38 3.66 24.15
N ASP A 283 3.89 2.99 23.12
CA ASP A 283 4.78 3.61 22.13
C ASP A 283 4.09 4.77 21.39
N ILE A 284 2.82 4.55 20.97
CA ILE A 284 2.00 5.58 20.35
C ILE A 284 1.77 6.75 21.31
N SER A 285 1.47 6.46 22.58
CA SER A 285 1.28 7.48 23.60
C SER A 285 2.53 8.33 23.80
N ILE A 286 3.71 7.70 23.86
CA ILE A 286 4.98 8.40 24.04
C ILE A 286 5.28 9.31 22.82
N ILE A 287 5.04 8.85 21.59
CA ILE A 287 5.28 9.66 20.39
C ILE A 287 4.32 10.84 20.29
N THR A 288 3.06 10.65 20.64
CA THR A 288 2.04 11.71 20.53
C THR A 288 2.00 12.62 21.77
N GLY A 289 2.65 12.21 22.86
CA GLY A 289 2.56 12.88 24.16
C GLY A 289 1.24 12.61 24.88
N ALA A 290 0.46 11.58 24.46
CA ALA A 290 -0.76 11.17 25.11
C ALA A 290 -0.46 10.45 26.43
N SER A 291 -1.41 10.53 27.38
CA SER A 291 -1.48 9.58 28.47
C SER A 291 -2.12 8.27 27.97
N PHE A 292 -1.49 7.13 28.19
CA PHE A 292 -2.12 5.85 27.92
C PHE A 292 -3.25 5.61 28.94
N ILE A 293 -4.48 5.54 28.45
CA ILE A 293 -5.68 5.35 29.27
C ILE A 293 -5.98 3.87 29.35
N SER A 294 -5.77 3.29 30.55
CA SER A 294 -6.05 1.89 30.83
C SER A 294 -6.66 1.76 32.22
N GLU A 295 -7.67 0.90 32.36
CA GLU A 295 -8.29 0.61 33.66
C GLU A 295 -7.29 -0.10 34.59
N ASP A 296 -6.40 -0.91 34.05
CA ASP A 296 -5.32 -1.57 34.80
C ASP A 296 -4.37 -0.56 35.47
N LEU A 297 -4.22 0.63 34.86
CA LEU A 297 -3.41 1.72 35.38
C LEU A 297 -4.21 2.69 36.31
N GLY A 298 -5.47 2.34 36.62
CA GLY A 298 -6.35 3.12 37.50
C GLY A 298 -6.92 4.40 36.86
N LYS A 299 -6.75 4.64 35.58
CA LYS A 299 -7.34 5.76 34.83
C LYS A 299 -8.73 5.39 34.31
N LYS A 300 -9.76 5.98 34.92
CA LYS A 300 -11.14 5.82 34.45
C LYS A 300 -11.42 6.74 33.29
N PHE A 301 -12.15 6.21 32.30
CA PHE A 301 -12.49 6.90 31.07
C PHE A 301 -13.27 8.21 31.29
N GLU A 302 -14.13 8.22 32.29
CA GLU A 302 -14.95 9.38 32.68
C GLU A 302 -14.13 10.60 33.15
N ASN A 303 -12.89 10.36 33.59
CA ASN A 303 -12.00 11.39 34.14
C ASN A 303 -10.95 11.89 33.17
N ILE A 304 -11.10 11.59 31.88
CA ILE A 304 -10.15 12.04 30.85
C ILE A 304 -10.26 13.57 30.71
N GLU A 305 -9.10 14.22 30.81
CA GLU A 305 -8.94 15.64 30.55
C GLU A 305 -8.27 15.89 29.19
N ILE A 306 -8.39 17.11 28.67
CA ILE A 306 -7.72 17.50 27.41
C ILE A 306 -6.20 17.33 27.52
N SER A 307 -5.64 17.53 28.72
CA SER A 307 -4.22 17.33 29.01
C SER A 307 -3.76 15.87 28.90
N ASP A 308 -4.67 14.90 28.92
CA ASP A 308 -4.35 13.49 28.72
C ASP A 308 -4.27 13.13 27.24
N LEU A 309 -4.77 13.98 26.37
CA LEU A 309 -4.70 13.77 24.92
C LEU A 309 -3.33 14.13 24.37
N GLY A 310 -2.84 13.29 23.49
CA GLY A 310 -1.68 13.61 22.67
C GLY A 310 -2.02 14.50 21.50
N HIS A 311 -0.99 14.87 20.77
CA HIS A 311 -1.09 15.66 19.55
C HIS A 311 -0.16 15.13 18.48
N SER A 312 -0.55 15.33 17.23
CA SER A 312 0.33 15.15 16.07
C SER A 312 0.08 16.27 15.05
N HIS A 313 1.02 16.48 14.18
CA HIS A 313 0.83 17.42 13.07
C HIS A 313 -0.20 16.87 12.07
N ARG A 314 -0.14 15.56 11.79
CA ARG A 314 -1.04 14.91 10.84
C ARG A 314 -1.21 13.44 11.18
N VAL A 315 -2.40 12.89 10.90
CA VAL A 315 -2.66 11.45 10.92
C VAL A 315 -3.30 11.04 9.60
N VAL A 316 -2.72 10.03 8.96
CA VAL A 316 -3.22 9.44 7.73
C VAL A 316 -3.57 7.98 8.01
N ALA A 317 -4.82 7.60 7.83
CA ALA A 317 -5.25 6.21 7.95
C ALA A 317 -5.86 5.71 6.65
N THR A 318 -5.37 4.57 6.18
CA THR A 318 -5.99 3.76 5.14
C THR A 318 -6.87 2.69 5.76
N LYS A 319 -7.33 1.73 4.97
CA LYS A 319 -8.04 0.56 5.50
C LYS A 319 -7.14 -0.32 6.38
N ASP A 320 -5.86 -0.42 6.04
CA ASP A 320 -4.93 -1.40 6.62
C ASP A 320 -3.86 -0.79 7.53
N ASN A 321 -3.53 0.49 7.32
CA ASN A 321 -2.43 1.16 8.00
C ASN A 321 -2.81 2.53 8.53
N THR A 322 -2.12 2.96 9.60
CA THR A 322 -2.18 4.34 10.10
C THR A 322 -0.78 4.89 10.30
N THR A 323 -0.54 6.09 9.76
CA THR A 323 0.70 6.86 9.91
C THR A 323 0.44 8.10 10.76
N ILE A 324 1.18 8.23 11.85
CA ILE A 324 1.22 9.43 12.70
C ILE A 324 2.45 10.22 12.30
N VAL A 325 2.25 11.46 11.88
CA VAL A 325 3.31 12.38 11.40
C VAL A 325 3.45 13.53 12.37
N GLY A 326 4.67 13.85 12.79
CA GLY A 326 4.93 14.99 13.65
C GLY A 326 4.28 14.87 15.02
N GLY A 327 4.41 13.72 15.68
CA GLY A 327 3.96 13.52 17.04
C GLY A 327 4.62 14.54 17.99
N LYS A 328 3.86 15.06 18.95
CA LYS A 328 4.29 16.12 19.89
C LYS A 328 4.80 15.56 21.22
N GLY A 329 5.21 14.28 21.26
CA GLY A 329 5.81 13.67 22.43
C GLY A 329 7.17 14.27 22.80
N ASP A 330 7.54 14.14 24.07
CA ASP A 330 8.84 14.59 24.57
C ASP A 330 9.97 13.69 24.03
N LYS A 331 10.99 14.32 23.43
CA LYS A 331 12.13 13.59 22.83
C LYS A 331 12.92 12.74 23.82
N ASN A 332 12.99 13.17 25.10
CA ASN A 332 13.70 12.39 26.12
C ASN A 332 12.93 11.11 26.43
N ASN A 333 11.59 11.20 26.49
CA ASN A 333 10.74 10.02 26.72
C ASN A 333 10.84 9.05 25.54
N ILE A 334 10.86 9.54 24.30
CA ILE A 334 11.04 8.71 23.10
C ILE A 334 12.42 8.02 23.15
N ASN A 335 13.51 8.77 23.45
CA ASN A 335 14.84 8.20 23.57
C ASN A 335 14.95 7.16 24.70
N ASN A 336 14.33 7.43 25.84
CA ASN A 336 14.28 6.47 26.96
C ASN A 336 13.58 5.18 26.53
N ARG A 337 12.46 5.30 25.82
CA ARG A 337 11.73 4.12 25.29
C ARG A 337 12.56 3.32 24.29
N VAL A 338 13.24 4.00 23.37
CA VAL A 338 14.18 3.38 22.42
C VAL A 338 15.26 2.60 23.18
N ASN A 339 15.84 3.18 24.24
CA ASN A 339 16.85 2.51 25.04
C ASN A 339 16.30 1.30 25.82
N GLN A 340 15.06 1.37 26.32
CA GLN A 340 14.37 0.24 26.94
C GLN A 340 14.20 -0.92 25.96
N ILE A 341 13.71 -0.65 24.74
CA ILE A 341 13.55 -1.69 23.72
C ILE A 341 14.91 -2.31 23.33
N LYS A 342 15.96 -1.49 23.16
CA LYS A 342 17.32 -2.01 22.92
C LYS A 342 17.81 -2.94 24.05
N ALA A 343 17.45 -2.63 25.28
CA ALA A 343 17.79 -3.50 26.42
C ALA A 343 16.98 -4.80 26.43
N GLN A 344 15.69 -4.73 26.02
CA GLN A 344 14.82 -5.91 25.87
C GLN A 344 15.35 -6.85 24.76
N ILE A 345 15.77 -6.33 23.60
CA ILE A 345 16.37 -7.12 22.50
C ILE A 345 17.57 -7.93 22.99
N LYS A 346 18.43 -7.33 23.83
CA LYS A 346 19.60 -8.03 24.41
C LYS A 346 19.25 -9.15 25.38
N LYS A 347 18.07 -9.09 25.99
CA LYS A 347 17.59 -10.06 27.00
C LYS A 347 16.62 -11.09 26.43
N ALA A 348 16.13 -10.87 25.23
CA ALA A 348 15.16 -11.78 24.58
C ALA A 348 15.87 -13.10 24.22
N ASP A 349 15.27 -14.23 24.60
CA ASP A 349 15.79 -15.57 24.33
C ASP A 349 15.29 -16.11 22.98
N SER A 350 14.09 -15.68 22.54
CA SER A 350 13.47 -16.11 21.30
C SER A 350 13.87 -15.21 20.13
N ASP A 351 14.28 -15.81 19.01
CA ASP A 351 14.60 -15.07 17.79
C ASP A 351 13.37 -14.33 17.24
N PHE A 352 12.18 -14.92 17.38
CA PHE A 352 10.91 -14.27 17.02
C PHE A 352 10.64 -13.02 17.86
N ASP A 353 10.90 -13.05 19.17
CA ASP A 353 10.74 -11.88 20.03
C ASP A 353 11.77 -10.80 19.71
N LYS A 354 13.02 -11.21 19.42
CA LYS A 354 14.06 -10.28 18.96
C LYS A 354 13.64 -9.56 17.67
N GLU A 355 13.14 -10.32 16.69
CA GLU A 355 12.65 -9.75 15.42
C GLU A 355 11.53 -8.73 15.65
N LYS A 356 10.53 -9.06 16.46
CA LYS A 356 9.42 -8.15 16.78
C LYS A 356 9.85 -6.91 17.58
N LEU A 357 10.80 -7.05 18.48
CA LEU A 357 11.38 -5.90 19.19
C LEU A 357 12.24 -5.04 18.25
N GLN A 358 12.94 -5.63 17.27
CA GLN A 358 13.69 -4.90 16.25
C GLN A 358 12.75 -4.10 15.32
N GLU A 359 11.66 -4.72 14.84
CA GLU A 359 10.63 -4.05 14.07
C GLU A 359 10.08 -2.83 14.82
N ARG A 360 9.73 -3.01 16.08
CA ARG A 360 9.22 -1.96 16.95
C ARG A 360 10.24 -0.85 17.18
N LEU A 361 11.51 -1.22 17.40
CA LEU A 361 12.62 -0.27 17.50
C LEU A 361 12.78 0.54 16.21
N GLY A 362 12.71 -0.09 15.04
CA GLY A 362 12.77 0.55 13.74
C GLY A 362 11.67 1.59 13.60
N LYS A 363 10.42 1.23 13.88
CA LYS A 363 9.25 2.12 13.82
C LYS A 363 9.40 3.35 14.74
N LEU A 364 9.93 3.17 15.95
CA LEU A 364 10.14 4.25 16.92
C LEU A 364 11.33 5.16 16.61
N SER A 365 12.43 4.59 16.09
CA SER A 365 13.68 5.32 15.87
C SER A 365 13.83 5.86 14.46
N GLY A 366 13.04 5.37 13.50
CA GLY A 366 13.13 5.75 12.08
C GLY A 366 12.51 7.11 11.77
N GLY A 367 11.55 7.55 12.57
CA GLY A 367 10.75 8.73 12.26
C GLY A 367 9.91 8.59 10.99
N VAL A 368 9.29 9.66 10.57
CA VAL A 368 8.55 9.76 9.30
C VAL A 368 9.21 10.82 8.43
N ALA A 369 9.62 10.45 7.23
CA ALA A 369 10.07 11.42 6.24
C ALA A 369 8.86 11.96 5.48
N VAL A 370 8.74 13.28 5.44
CA VAL A 370 7.69 14.00 4.72
C VAL A 370 8.32 14.62 3.48
N ILE A 371 7.88 14.17 2.30
CA ILE A 371 8.25 14.80 1.03
C ILE A 371 7.14 15.78 0.67
N LYS A 372 7.49 17.05 0.55
CA LYS A 372 6.57 18.14 0.18
C LYS A 372 6.70 18.42 -1.31
N ILE A 373 5.58 18.34 -2.02
CA ILE A 373 5.52 18.51 -3.47
C ILE A 373 4.80 19.80 -3.82
N GLY A 374 5.48 20.68 -4.55
CA GLY A 374 4.92 21.94 -5.00
C GLY A 374 5.07 22.13 -6.51
N ALA A 375 3.97 22.48 -7.18
CA ALA A 375 3.93 22.77 -8.61
C ALA A 375 3.11 24.04 -8.91
N PRO A 376 3.27 24.64 -10.12
CA PRO A 376 2.59 25.88 -10.47
C PRO A 376 1.07 25.78 -10.58
N THR A 377 0.52 24.57 -10.81
CA THR A 377 -0.91 24.30 -10.93
C THR A 377 -1.31 23.09 -10.12
N GLU A 378 -2.56 23.05 -9.66
CA GLU A 378 -3.10 21.92 -8.90
C GLU A 378 -3.02 20.59 -9.68
N SER A 379 -3.34 20.61 -10.98
CA SER A 379 -3.24 19.42 -11.84
C SER A 379 -1.81 18.90 -11.95
N ALA A 380 -0.83 19.79 -12.12
CA ALA A 380 0.59 19.42 -12.17
C ALA A 380 1.07 18.90 -10.81
N GLN A 381 0.58 19.46 -9.71
CA GLN A 381 0.91 19.02 -8.35
C GLN A 381 0.38 17.62 -8.08
N LYS A 382 -0.89 17.33 -8.45
CA LYS A 382 -1.49 15.99 -8.31
C LYS A 382 -0.73 14.94 -9.13
N GLU A 383 -0.40 15.25 -10.39
CA GLU A 383 0.37 14.34 -11.24
C GLU A 383 1.77 14.08 -10.67
N LEU A 384 2.45 15.15 -10.24
CA LEU A 384 3.79 15.04 -9.66
C LEU A 384 3.78 14.25 -8.36
N LYS A 385 2.79 14.47 -7.51
CA LYS A 385 2.59 13.75 -6.25
C LYS A 385 2.41 12.25 -6.50
N GLN A 386 1.51 11.85 -7.40
CA GLN A 386 1.31 10.46 -7.77
C GLN A 386 2.61 9.83 -8.27
N ARG A 387 3.34 10.51 -9.15
CA ARG A 387 4.65 10.05 -9.66
C ARG A 387 5.68 9.84 -8.56
N VAL A 388 5.71 10.72 -7.55
CA VAL A 388 6.61 10.59 -6.40
C VAL A 388 6.17 9.41 -5.51
N GLU A 389 4.88 9.21 -5.31
CA GLU A 389 4.33 8.08 -4.56
C GLU A 389 4.72 6.75 -5.19
N ASP A 390 4.53 6.61 -6.51
CA ASP A 390 4.92 5.42 -7.26
C ASP A 390 6.44 5.18 -7.16
N ALA A 391 7.24 6.26 -7.28
CA ALA A 391 8.69 6.15 -7.19
C ALA A 391 9.18 5.79 -5.77
N VAL A 392 8.55 6.29 -4.73
CA VAL A 392 8.85 5.90 -3.33
C VAL A 392 8.50 4.43 -3.10
N SER A 393 7.32 3.97 -3.57
CA SER A 393 6.89 2.58 -3.46
C SER A 393 7.82 1.64 -4.21
N ALA A 394 8.15 1.95 -5.47
CA ALA A 394 9.07 1.17 -6.29
C ALA A 394 10.48 1.12 -5.68
N THR A 395 10.97 2.24 -5.14
CA THR A 395 12.28 2.30 -4.50
C THR A 395 12.31 1.47 -3.22
N ARG A 396 11.25 1.50 -2.41
CA ARG A 396 11.12 0.68 -1.21
C ARG A 396 11.11 -0.80 -1.56
N ALA A 397 10.27 -1.22 -2.50
CA ALA A 397 10.20 -2.60 -2.97
C ALA A 397 11.56 -3.08 -3.51
N ALA A 398 12.27 -2.23 -4.25
CA ALA A 398 13.60 -2.52 -4.75
C ALA A 398 14.66 -2.66 -3.64
N MET A 399 14.56 -1.89 -2.55
CA MET A 399 15.44 -2.03 -1.38
C MET A 399 15.15 -3.28 -0.56
N GLU A 400 13.90 -3.76 -0.56
CA GLU A 400 13.48 -4.95 0.17
C GLU A 400 13.78 -6.23 -0.62
N GLU A 401 13.36 -6.27 -1.88
CA GLU A 401 13.38 -7.47 -2.71
C GLU A 401 14.52 -7.49 -3.76
N GLY A 402 15.16 -6.37 -4.03
CA GLY A 402 16.13 -6.21 -5.13
C GLY A 402 15.46 -5.81 -6.45
N ILE A 403 16.27 -5.81 -7.51
CA ILE A 403 15.85 -5.44 -8.88
C ILE A 403 16.17 -6.55 -9.87
N VAL A 404 15.44 -6.57 -10.98
CA VAL A 404 15.70 -7.41 -12.15
C VAL A 404 15.77 -6.54 -13.40
N PRO A 405 16.39 -7.01 -14.52
CA PRO A 405 16.39 -6.27 -15.77
C PRO A 405 14.97 -5.91 -16.24
N GLY A 406 14.73 -4.62 -16.49
CA GLY A 406 13.45 -4.10 -16.95
C GLY A 406 13.14 -4.38 -18.42
N GLY A 407 12.05 -3.77 -18.93
CA GLY A 407 11.67 -3.87 -20.34
C GLY A 407 11.27 -5.27 -20.82
N GLY A 408 10.80 -6.14 -19.92
CA GLY A 408 10.45 -7.53 -20.22
C GLY A 408 11.67 -8.48 -20.32
N ILE A 409 12.90 -7.96 -20.20
CA ILE A 409 14.13 -8.75 -20.39
C ILE A 409 14.26 -9.88 -19.36
N ALA A 410 13.94 -9.62 -18.07
CA ALA A 410 14.00 -10.66 -17.05
C ALA A 410 13.08 -11.85 -17.37
N LEU A 411 11.86 -11.59 -17.83
CA LEU A 411 10.91 -12.62 -18.26
C LEU A 411 11.40 -13.34 -19.52
N PHE A 412 11.96 -12.60 -20.47
CA PHE A 412 12.53 -13.17 -21.68
C PHE A 412 13.77 -14.02 -21.40
N ASN A 413 14.61 -13.66 -20.46
CA ASN A 413 15.72 -14.49 -20.01
C ASN A 413 15.23 -15.84 -19.47
N VAL A 414 14.13 -15.86 -18.70
CA VAL A 414 13.49 -17.11 -18.24
C VAL A 414 13.00 -17.93 -19.44
N TYR A 415 12.37 -17.28 -20.43
CA TYR A 415 11.95 -17.93 -21.67
C TYR A 415 13.13 -18.56 -22.43
N VAL A 416 14.23 -17.83 -22.63
CA VAL A 416 15.41 -18.28 -23.37
C VAL A 416 16.20 -19.38 -22.64
N SER A 417 16.41 -19.21 -21.34
CA SER A 417 17.11 -20.23 -20.50
C SER A 417 16.33 -21.54 -20.44
N GLY A 418 15.04 -21.48 -20.67
CA GLY A 418 14.13 -22.61 -20.60
C GLY A 418 13.97 -23.12 -19.17
N PHE A 419 12.79 -23.55 -18.85
CA PHE A 419 12.45 -24.18 -17.56
C PHE A 419 12.07 -25.65 -17.71
N LYS A 420 12.34 -26.23 -18.89
CA LYS A 420 11.95 -27.61 -19.23
C LYS A 420 12.55 -28.66 -18.30
N SER A 421 13.76 -28.41 -17.78
CA SER A 421 14.47 -29.33 -16.88
C SER A 421 13.98 -29.29 -15.44
N ASP A 422 13.35 -28.17 -15.02
CA ASP A 422 13.03 -27.91 -13.62
C ASP A 422 11.56 -28.23 -13.28
N LEU A 423 10.79 -28.64 -14.26
CA LEU A 423 9.37 -28.94 -14.12
C LEU A 423 9.15 -30.36 -13.62
N PRO A 424 8.44 -30.55 -12.50
CA PRO A 424 7.88 -31.85 -12.17
C PRO A 424 6.88 -32.20 -13.31
N ALA A 425 7.19 -33.25 -14.05
CA ALA A 425 6.25 -33.74 -15.04
C ALA A 425 5.08 -34.38 -14.30
N SER A 426 3.94 -33.71 -14.24
CA SER A 426 2.69 -34.35 -13.77
C SER A 426 2.38 -35.51 -14.71
N LYS A 427 2.56 -36.73 -14.20
CA LYS A 427 2.43 -37.97 -14.96
C LYS A 427 1.27 -38.78 -14.46
N VAL A 428 0.51 -39.36 -15.38
CA VAL A 428 -0.39 -40.46 -15.11
C VAL A 428 0.25 -41.74 -15.70
N GLY A 429 0.78 -42.57 -14.82
CA GLY A 429 1.66 -43.69 -15.23
C GLY A 429 2.98 -43.19 -15.82
N ASN A 430 3.36 -43.71 -17.00
CA ASN A 430 4.60 -43.28 -17.71
C ASN A 430 4.41 -42.16 -18.72
N LYS A 431 3.20 -41.57 -18.83
CA LYS A 431 2.91 -40.50 -19.80
C LYS A 431 2.67 -39.18 -19.09
N GLU A 432 3.28 -38.14 -19.63
CA GLU A 432 3.03 -36.76 -19.21
C GLU A 432 1.59 -36.35 -19.54
N LEU A 433 0.97 -35.57 -18.63
CA LEU A 433 -0.39 -35.07 -18.86
C LEU A 433 -0.40 -34.08 -20.03
N PRO A 434 -1.38 -34.17 -20.94
CA PRO A 434 -1.51 -33.22 -22.05
C PRO A 434 -1.65 -31.76 -21.56
N GLU A 435 -2.31 -31.53 -20.43
CA GLU A 435 -2.47 -30.22 -19.79
C GLU A 435 -1.12 -29.66 -19.32
N ALA A 436 -0.20 -30.49 -18.83
CA ALA A 436 1.12 -30.06 -18.41
C ALA A 436 1.98 -29.59 -19.61
N VAL A 437 1.88 -30.30 -20.74
CA VAL A 437 2.55 -29.88 -21.98
C VAL A 437 1.96 -28.56 -22.49
N ALA A 438 0.63 -28.45 -22.50
CA ALA A 438 -0.04 -27.22 -22.94
C ALA A 438 0.29 -26.02 -22.03
N ALA A 439 0.32 -26.23 -20.71
CA ALA A 439 0.66 -25.17 -19.75
C ALA A 439 2.06 -24.61 -19.99
N ARG A 440 3.05 -25.45 -20.34
CA ARG A 440 4.40 -25.00 -20.72
C ARG A 440 4.43 -24.18 -21.99
N GLU A 441 3.70 -24.62 -23.02
CA GLU A 441 3.60 -23.86 -24.27
C GLU A 441 2.93 -22.50 -24.06
N ILE A 442 1.87 -22.45 -23.25
CA ILE A 442 1.18 -21.22 -22.86
C ILE A 442 2.14 -20.31 -22.11
N MET A 443 2.84 -20.82 -21.07
CA MET A 443 3.77 -20.02 -20.29
C MET A 443 4.90 -19.44 -21.15
N ASN A 444 5.45 -20.20 -22.09
CA ASN A 444 6.45 -19.69 -23.03
C ASN A 444 5.96 -18.48 -23.84
N LYS A 445 4.71 -18.49 -24.29
CA LYS A 445 4.11 -17.37 -25.00
C LYS A 445 3.86 -16.17 -24.09
N ILE A 446 3.41 -16.43 -22.86
CA ILE A 446 3.16 -15.39 -21.86
C ILE A 446 4.45 -14.64 -21.51
N LEU A 447 5.56 -15.35 -21.30
CA LEU A 447 6.86 -14.75 -20.94
C LEU A 447 7.40 -13.83 -22.04
N ALA A 448 7.04 -14.07 -23.30
CA ALA A 448 7.42 -13.24 -24.41
C ALA A 448 6.44 -12.08 -24.71
N ALA A 449 5.25 -12.08 -24.11
CA ALA A 449 4.19 -11.11 -24.41
C ALA A 449 4.52 -9.63 -24.08
N PRO A 450 5.35 -9.30 -23.06
CA PRO A 450 5.72 -7.91 -22.77
C PRO A 450 6.77 -7.31 -23.72
N LEU A 451 7.43 -8.11 -24.55
CA LEU A 451 8.42 -7.69 -25.55
C LEU A 451 7.75 -7.33 -26.88
#